data_10a967f47a2c43e4114370077713af62
#
_entry.id   10a967f47a2c43e4114370077713af62
#
_cell.length_a   1.000
_cell.length_b   1.000
_cell.length_c   1.000
_cell.angle_alpha   90.00
_cell.angle_beta   90.00
_cell.angle_gamma   90.00
#
_symmetry.space_group_name_H-M   'P 1'
#
loop_
_entity.id
_entity.type
_entity.pdbx_description
1 polymer ?
#
loop_
_entity_poly.entity_id
_entity_poly.type
_entity_poly.pdbx_seq_one_letter_code
_entity_poly.pdbx_strand_id
1 'polypeptide(L)'
;MQGDQNKGKEAEQEMGGGGIKKGENTSESTSIGKEIEEVQHPTAQPSVTNSSLTSNEQISLFLATGNGIEEIVRGIIKQHPHAIKQLNVTNSPLTREEQIPLLIATRYGIEEIVWEIIKLYPHAAEKLNDKGQSILDVAVIHRQKKIFNLVKQQKIPLARLRRVIDKKGNTLLHHVADMEHYRGGTKPGPALKLQEELQWFEQVEKVIPSHYVTLRNDEGKTADELFKESHLDQLKNAQTWIKETTQSCSTVAALVATVVFAAAYTVPGGSDKNGTPNFINSPYFLVFTVSDVLSLASSLTSLVVFLSLLTSPFELQEFHISLPRKLLFGFTFLFFAVITTMLSFGATILILIQSEKKLTTLLLSIAAFLPVLVFAIMQFRLYVSFMGSTYNILKITR
;
A
#
# COMPACT_ATOMS: atom_id res chain seq x y z
N MET A 1 -56.65 -18.04 -26.31
CA MET A 1 -57.26 -18.35 -25.02
C MET A 1 -56.48 -17.58 -24.00
N GLN A 2 -56.90 -16.39 -23.73
CA GLN A 2 -57.75 -16.01 -22.59
C GLN A 2 -56.99 -16.23 -21.29
N GLY A 3 -56.62 -15.26 -20.57
CA GLY A 3 -57.24 -14.00 -20.05
C GLY A 3 -56.85 -13.99 -18.60
N ASP A 4 -56.67 -13.06 -17.86
CA ASP A 4 -57.16 -11.75 -17.47
C ASP A 4 -56.34 -11.32 -16.24
N GLN A 5 -55.77 -10.14 -16.16
CA GLN A 5 -56.33 -8.88 -15.61
C GLN A 5 -56.82 -8.97 -14.16
N ASN A 6 -56.20 -8.21 -13.28
CA ASN A 6 -56.79 -7.14 -12.49
C ASN A 6 -55.78 -6.56 -11.51
N LYS A 7 -55.36 -5.28 -11.61
CA LYS A 7 -55.95 -3.99 -11.26
C LYS A 7 -56.29 -3.86 -9.76
N GLY A 8 -55.70 -2.88 -9.18
CA GLY A 8 -56.43 -1.85 -8.48
C GLY A 8 -55.80 -1.39 -7.18
N LYS A 9 -55.43 -0.15 -7.19
CA LYS A 9 -55.82 1.07 -6.45
C LYS A 9 -55.11 1.27 -5.11
N GLU A 10 -54.32 2.32 -4.97
CA GLU A 10 -54.62 3.76 -4.70
C GLU A 10 -55.54 4.00 -3.49
N ALA A 11 -54.97 4.77 -2.56
CA ALA A 11 -55.54 5.93 -1.83
C ALA A 11 -54.50 6.30 -0.74
N GLU A 12 -53.81 7.40 -0.73
CA GLU A 12 -54.16 8.82 -0.54
C GLU A 12 -54.91 9.12 0.75
N GLN A 13 -54.42 10.18 1.34
CA GLN A 13 -55.00 11.20 2.25
C GLN A 13 -54.43 11.16 3.66
N GLU A 14 -53.85 12.16 4.11
CA GLU A 14 -53.94 13.60 4.27
C GLU A 14 -53.99 13.98 5.75
N MET A 15 -53.17 14.98 6.04
CA MET A 15 -53.41 16.22 6.79
C MET A 15 -53.67 16.25 8.31
N GLY A 16 -52.98 17.19 8.89
CA GLY A 16 -53.31 18.03 10.01
C GLY A 16 -52.22 18.10 11.07
N GLY A 17 -51.56 19.14 11.38
CA GLY A 17 -51.84 20.55 11.35
C GLY A 17 -51.72 21.12 12.77
N GLY A 18 -50.92 22.15 12.94
CA GLY A 18 -51.00 23.13 14.06
C GLY A 18 -50.10 22.83 15.26
N GLY A 19 -49.32 23.73 15.80
CA GLY A 19 -49.28 25.15 15.80
C GLY A 19 -48.38 25.64 16.93
N ILE A 20 -47.55 26.56 16.62
CA ILE A 20 -47.14 27.82 17.25
C ILE A 20 -47.32 28.00 18.77
N LYS A 21 -46.21 28.45 19.43
CA LYS A 21 -46.06 29.64 20.30
C LYS A 21 -44.66 29.58 20.95
N LYS A 22 -43.69 30.46 20.68
CA LYS A 22 -43.47 31.90 21.00
C LYS A 22 -43.51 32.22 22.49
N GLY A 23 -42.42 32.79 22.97
CA GLY A 23 -42.18 33.49 24.23
C GLY A 23 -40.68 33.55 24.51
N GLU A 24 -39.89 34.43 24.12
CA GLU A 24 -39.54 35.82 24.46
C GLU A 24 -39.62 36.14 25.96
N ASN A 25 -38.51 36.50 26.53
CA ASN A 25 -38.07 37.77 27.14
C ASN A 25 -36.94 37.50 28.15
N THR A 26 -35.79 38.12 27.96
CA THR A 26 -35.26 39.42 28.34
C THR A 26 -34.91 39.61 29.83
N SER A 27 -33.70 40.11 29.90
CA SER A 27 -33.15 41.23 30.70
C SER A 27 -32.34 40.88 31.94
N GLU A 28 -31.17 41.32 31.89
CA GLU A 28 -30.50 42.47 32.59
C GLU A 28 -30.01 42.12 34.00
N SER A 29 -28.90 42.37 34.42
CA SER A 29 -27.89 43.41 34.36
C SER A 29 -27.13 43.47 35.69
N THR A 30 -25.92 43.96 35.61
CA THR A 30 -25.18 44.80 36.59
C THR A 30 -24.57 44.10 37.80
N SER A 31 -23.32 44.20 38.14
CA SER A 31 -22.22 45.14 38.10
C SER A 31 -21.42 45.05 39.41
N ILE A 32 -20.11 45.28 39.27
CA ILE A 32 -19.22 46.07 40.18
C ILE A 32 -18.65 45.42 41.44
N GLY A 33 -17.32 45.58 41.55
CA GLY A 33 -16.52 45.78 42.75
C GLY A 33 -15.25 44.94 42.79
N LYS A 34 -14.12 45.38 42.34
CA LYS A 34 -12.96 46.06 42.98
C LYS A 34 -12.70 45.62 44.42
N GLU A 35 -11.50 45.13 44.70
CA GLU A 35 -10.26 45.78 45.24
C GLU A 35 -9.28 44.68 45.66
N ILE A 36 -8.05 44.64 45.21
CA ILE A 36 -6.77 45.14 45.69
C ILE A 36 -6.45 44.78 47.17
N GLU A 37 -5.37 44.06 47.37
CA GLU A 37 -4.21 44.23 48.28
C GLU A 37 -3.49 42.89 48.44
N GLU A 38 -2.29 42.76 48.10
CA GLU A 38 -0.95 43.14 48.56
C GLU A 38 -0.29 42.06 49.47
N VAL A 39 0.81 41.54 48.94
CA VAL A 39 2.10 41.23 49.61
C VAL A 39 2.13 40.33 50.85
N GLN A 40 2.84 39.20 50.69
CA GLN A 40 4.05 38.89 51.45
C GLN A 40 4.65 37.51 51.06
N HIS A 41 5.92 37.52 50.66
CA HIS A 41 6.80 36.34 50.70
C HIS A 41 7.13 35.98 52.17
N PRO A 42 7.28 34.66 52.45
CA PRO A 42 8.59 34.20 52.82
C PRO A 42 8.98 32.80 52.30
N THR A 43 10.21 32.71 51.88
CA THR A 43 11.15 31.57 51.92
C THR A 43 10.58 30.22 52.39
N ALA A 44 10.55 29.26 51.48
CA ALA A 44 10.43 27.86 51.84
C ALA A 44 11.41 27.02 51.02
N GLN A 45 12.04 26.09 51.68
CA GLN A 45 13.00 25.09 51.25
C GLN A 45 12.46 24.17 50.15
N PRO A 46 13.31 23.50 49.35
CA PRO A 46 12.86 22.64 48.23
C PRO A 46 12.29 21.34 48.76
N SER A 47 10.99 21.22 48.75
CA SER A 47 10.30 19.93 48.87
C SER A 47 10.42 19.22 47.54
N VAL A 48 10.99 18.03 47.56
CA VAL A 48 11.01 17.05 46.45
C VAL A 48 9.58 16.68 46.13
N THR A 49 8.97 17.37 45.17
CA THR A 49 7.69 16.96 44.61
C THR A 49 7.94 15.94 43.48
N ASN A 50 7.45 14.73 43.70
CA ASN A 50 7.25 13.73 42.67
C ASN A 50 6.40 14.32 41.54
N SER A 51 7.03 14.83 40.48
CA SER A 51 6.33 15.31 39.30
C SER A 51 5.93 14.06 38.48
N SER A 52 4.73 13.55 38.75
CA SER A 52 3.99 12.83 37.73
C SER A 52 3.83 13.75 36.52
N LEU A 53 4.19 13.29 35.33
CA LEU A 53 3.92 13.99 34.05
C LEU A 53 2.50 14.53 34.08
N THR A 54 2.33 15.83 33.90
CA THR A 54 1.01 16.45 33.92
C THR A 54 0.18 15.98 32.72
N SER A 55 -1.14 15.95 32.87
CA SER A 55 -2.06 15.59 31.77
C SER A 55 -1.79 16.37 30.49
N ASN A 56 -1.28 17.59 30.59
CA ASN A 56 -0.93 18.44 29.44
C ASN A 56 0.32 17.96 28.70
N GLU A 57 1.31 17.41 29.38
CA GLU A 57 2.49 16.83 28.75
C GLU A 57 2.15 15.52 28.05
N GLN A 58 1.22 14.74 28.59
CA GLN A 58 0.68 13.55 27.95
C GLN A 58 -0.15 13.91 26.71
N ILE A 59 -0.93 14.97 26.74
CA ILE A 59 -1.72 15.47 25.60
C ILE A 59 -0.81 16.08 24.51
N SER A 60 0.28 16.78 24.89
CA SER A 60 1.23 17.29 23.89
C SER A 60 1.99 16.18 23.18
N LEU A 61 2.25 15.07 23.87
CA LEU A 61 2.80 13.85 23.27
C LEU A 61 1.83 13.23 22.24
N PHE A 62 0.53 13.37 22.48
CA PHE A 62 -0.54 12.84 21.63
C PHE A 62 -0.81 13.72 20.38
N LEU A 63 -0.65 15.02 20.50
CA LEU A 63 -0.96 16.01 19.45
C LEU A 63 0.20 16.29 18.48
N ALA A 64 1.42 15.82 18.80
CA ALA A 64 2.57 16.01 17.93
C ALA A 64 2.50 15.07 16.74
N THR A 65 2.07 15.60 15.61
CA THR A 65 2.00 14.89 14.34
C THR A 65 3.38 14.69 13.70
N GLY A 66 3.68 13.47 13.28
CA GLY A 66 4.80 13.17 12.40
C GLY A 66 6.20 13.46 12.98
N ASN A 67 6.91 14.38 12.39
CA ASN A 67 8.32 14.67 12.71
C ASN A 67 8.58 15.28 14.09
N GLY A 68 7.56 15.88 14.73
CA GLY A 68 7.68 16.48 16.06
C GLY A 68 7.64 15.43 17.21
N ILE A 69 7.00 14.29 17.00
CA ILE A 69 6.88 13.24 18.04
C ILE A 69 8.24 12.66 18.39
N GLU A 70 9.06 12.38 17.38
CA GLU A 70 10.39 11.77 17.59
C GLU A 70 11.28 12.66 18.47
N GLU A 71 11.28 13.97 18.20
CA GLU A 71 12.11 14.92 18.93
C GLU A 71 11.60 15.16 20.37
N ILE A 72 10.29 15.21 20.56
CA ILE A 72 9.65 15.36 21.88
C ILE A 72 9.88 14.10 22.72
N VAL A 73 9.68 12.91 22.18
CA VAL A 73 9.90 11.66 22.93
C VAL A 73 11.38 11.45 23.21
N ARG A 74 12.27 11.78 22.30
CA ARG A 74 13.72 11.79 22.52
C ARG A 74 14.14 12.79 23.60
N GLY A 75 13.51 13.97 23.63
CA GLY A 75 13.67 14.99 24.68
C GLY A 75 13.21 14.48 26.06
N ILE A 76 12.02 13.87 26.12
CA ILE A 76 11.45 13.31 27.35
C ILE A 76 12.29 12.14 27.88
N ILE A 77 12.76 11.25 27.00
CA ILE A 77 13.65 10.13 27.36
C ILE A 77 14.97 10.65 27.97
N LYS A 78 15.57 11.70 27.37
CA LYS A 78 16.81 12.30 27.86
C LYS A 78 16.63 13.04 29.18
N GLN A 79 15.50 13.73 29.38
CA GLN A 79 15.25 14.53 30.59
C GLN A 79 14.77 13.69 31.78
N HIS A 80 14.06 12.58 31.53
CA HIS A 80 13.43 11.80 32.59
C HIS A 80 13.69 10.29 32.46
N PRO A 81 14.94 9.80 32.54
CA PRO A 81 15.23 8.35 32.48
C PRO A 81 14.55 7.56 33.60
N HIS A 82 14.25 8.20 34.75
CA HIS A 82 13.50 7.62 35.85
C HIS A 82 11.99 7.48 35.56
N ALA A 83 11.39 8.34 34.73
CA ALA A 83 9.97 8.28 34.37
C ALA A 83 9.65 7.00 33.59
N ILE A 84 10.55 6.56 32.72
CA ILE A 84 10.43 5.27 32.01
C ILE A 84 10.47 4.10 32.98
N LYS A 85 11.32 4.20 34.02
CA LYS A 85 11.41 3.16 35.06
C LYS A 85 10.15 3.10 35.92
N GLN A 86 9.54 4.24 36.26
CA GLN A 86 8.27 4.32 37.00
C GLN A 86 7.07 3.85 36.16
N LEU A 87 7.01 4.18 34.88
CA LEU A 87 5.98 3.65 33.94
C LEU A 87 6.02 2.13 33.78
N ASN A 88 7.19 1.52 34.06
CA ASN A 88 7.38 0.08 33.99
C ASN A 88 7.15 -0.67 35.31
N VAL A 89 7.10 0.03 36.45
CA VAL A 89 7.12 -0.59 37.80
C VAL A 89 5.82 -0.41 38.57
N THR A 90 4.97 0.54 38.21
CA THR A 90 3.71 0.73 38.93
C THR A 90 2.66 -0.27 38.48
N ASN A 91 2.37 -1.25 39.33
CA ASN A 91 1.15 -2.09 39.36
C ASN A 91 -0.10 -1.24 39.70
N SER A 92 -0.17 0.00 39.20
CA SER A 92 -1.34 0.86 39.35
C SER A 92 -2.41 0.46 38.34
N PRO A 93 -3.69 0.44 38.70
CA PRO A 93 -4.78 0.18 37.78
C PRO A 93 -5.04 1.42 36.92
N LEU A 94 -4.15 1.69 35.98
CA LEU A 94 -4.29 2.73 34.97
C LEU A 94 -4.86 2.10 33.72
N THR A 95 -6.16 2.07 33.69
CA THR A 95 -7.01 1.67 32.58
C THR A 95 -6.90 2.66 31.43
N ARG A 96 -5.94 2.51 30.51
CA ARG A 96 -5.99 3.08 29.15
C ARG A 96 -4.87 2.50 28.29
N GLU A 97 -5.22 2.07 27.08
CA GLU A 97 -4.34 1.55 26.02
C GLU A 97 -3.17 2.48 25.66
N GLU A 98 -3.23 3.72 26.15
CA GLU A 98 -2.37 4.85 25.77
C GLU A 98 -1.13 5.01 26.65
N GLN A 99 -0.89 4.10 27.59
CA GLN A 99 0.06 4.42 28.67
C GLN A 99 1.38 3.65 28.64
N ILE A 100 1.59 2.81 27.63
CA ILE A 100 2.90 2.17 27.48
C ILE A 100 3.64 2.86 26.33
N PRO A 101 4.63 3.72 26.62
CA PRO A 101 5.35 4.48 25.58
C PRO A 101 5.91 3.60 24.48
N LEU A 102 6.29 2.38 24.81
CA LEU A 102 6.79 1.37 23.88
C LEU A 102 5.73 0.97 22.84
N LEU A 103 4.47 0.75 23.26
CA LEU A 103 3.39 0.36 22.36
C LEU A 103 2.94 1.52 21.48
N ILE A 104 2.96 2.75 22.04
CA ILE A 104 2.69 3.97 21.27
C ILE A 104 3.76 4.15 20.19
N ALA A 105 5.05 4.09 20.55
CA ALA A 105 6.15 4.21 19.60
C ALA A 105 6.06 3.12 18.51
N THR A 106 5.65 1.91 18.89
CA THR A 106 5.42 0.80 17.96
C THR A 106 4.27 1.09 17.01
N ARG A 107 3.13 1.59 17.50
CA ARG A 107 1.97 1.96 16.70
C ARG A 107 2.31 2.97 15.62
N TYR A 108 3.12 3.97 15.97
CA TYR A 108 3.54 5.03 15.04
C TYR A 108 4.77 4.69 14.20
N GLY A 109 5.43 3.54 14.46
CA GLY A 109 6.57 3.08 13.67
C GLY A 109 7.89 3.78 14.00
N ILE A 110 8.04 4.34 15.21
CA ILE A 110 9.24 5.07 15.64
C ILE A 110 10.28 4.06 16.13
N GLU A 111 11.07 3.55 15.19
CA GLU A 111 12.02 2.45 15.39
C GLU A 111 13.09 2.79 16.43
N GLU A 112 13.60 4.01 16.39
CA GLU A 112 14.68 4.48 17.28
C GLU A 112 14.25 4.43 18.74
N ILE A 113 13.03 4.89 19.03
CA ILE A 113 12.49 4.90 20.40
C ILE A 113 12.23 3.47 20.89
N VAL A 114 11.65 2.63 20.03
CA VAL A 114 11.43 1.22 20.36
C VAL A 114 12.75 0.53 20.69
N TRP A 115 13.79 0.78 19.88
CA TRP A 115 15.12 0.23 20.10
C TRP A 115 15.75 0.70 21.42
N GLU A 116 15.73 2.00 21.68
CA GLU A 116 16.26 2.59 22.91
C GLU A 116 15.58 2.02 24.17
N ILE A 117 14.23 1.92 24.14
CA ILE A 117 13.47 1.35 25.27
C ILE A 117 13.82 -0.13 25.48
N ILE A 118 13.86 -0.94 24.43
CA ILE A 118 14.18 -2.37 24.54
C ILE A 118 15.62 -2.58 25.02
N LYS A 119 16.54 -1.74 24.58
CA LYS A 119 17.94 -1.79 24.98
C LYS A 119 18.14 -1.46 26.47
N LEU A 120 17.45 -0.41 26.94
CA LEU A 120 17.53 0.02 28.33
C LEU A 120 16.71 -0.88 29.28
N TYR A 121 15.55 -1.33 28.81
CA TYR A 121 14.58 -2.10 29.61
C TYR A 121 14.05 -3.30 28.81
N PRO A 122 14.82 -4.40 28.67
CA PRO A 122 14.41 -5.57 27.86
C PRO A 122 13.06 -6.16 28.29
N HIS A 123 12.74 -6.13 29.58
CA HIS A 123 11.47 -6.62 30.12
C HIS A 123 10.25 -5.79 29.70
N ALA A 124 10.45 -4.55 29.23
CA ALA A 124 9.35 -3.74 28.72
C ALA A 124 8.71 -4.35 27.46
N ALA A 125 9.48 -5.09 26.67
CA ALA A 125 8.98 -5.78 25.49
C ALA A 125 7.95 -6.88 25.81
N GLU A 126 7.98 -7.43 27.04
CA GLU A 126 7.07 -8.49 27.46
C GLU A 126 5.75 -7.98 28.06
N LYS A 127 5.59 -6.65 28.20
CA LYS A 127 4.35 -6.06 28.71
C LYS A 127 3.25 -6.12 27.66
N LEU A 128 2.04 -6.39 28.14
CA LEU A 128 0.83 -6.48 27.33
C LEU A 128 -0.06 -5.26 27.60
N ASN A 129 -0.81 -4.84 26.58
CA ASN A 129 -1.85 -3.83 26.75
C ASN A 129 -3.12 -4.41 27.40
N ASP A 130 -4.14 -3.56 27.57
CA ASP A 130 -5.42 -3.97 28.17
C ASP A 130 -6.17 -5.02 27.33
N LYS A 131 -5.87 -5.15 26.02
CA LYS A 131 -6.40 -6.20 25.15
C LYS A 131 -5.62 -7.52 25.24
N GLY A 132 -4.52 -7.56 25.99
CA GLY A 132 -3.62 -8.71 26.06
C GLY A 132 -2.62 -8.78 24.90
N GLN A 133 -2.44 -7.68 24.15
CA GLN A 133 -1.56 -7.61 22.99
C GLN A 133 -0.15 -7.16 23.39
N SER A 134 0.86 -7.80 22.83
CA SER A 134 2.27 -7.46 22.98
C SER A 134 2.74 -6.42 21.98
N ILE A 135 3.97 -5.96 22.10
CA ILE A 135 4.64 -5.12 21.10
C ILE A 135 4.63 -5.77 19.71
N LEU A 136 4.76 -7.11 19.65
CA LEU A 136 4.78 -7.82 18.37
C LEU A 136 3.40 -7.81 17.71
N ASP A 137 2.32 -7.96 18.49
CA ASP A 137 0.94 -7.88 18.01
C ASP A 137 0.63 -6.48 17.49
N VAL A 138 0.99 -5.43 18.24
CA VAL A 138 0.82 -4.03 17.82
C VAL A 138 1.61 -3.73 16.53
N ALA A 139 2.84 -4.24 16.41
CA ALA A 139 3.64 -4.08 15.20
C ALA A 139 2.98 -4.77 13.99
N VAL A 140 2.35 -5.93 14.19
CA VAL A 140 1.62 -6.66 13.15
C VAL A 140 0.35 -5.93 12.73
N ILE A 141 -0.49 -5.52 13.68
CA ILE A 141 -1.73 -4.77 13.45
C ILE A 141 -1.47 -3.51 12.61
N HIS A 142 -0.45 -2.75 12.98
CA HIS A 142 -0.11 -1.47 12.32
C HIS A 142 0.88 -1.61 11.16
N ARG A 143 1.20 -2.83 10.69
CA ARG A 143 2.13 -3.15 9.57
C ARG A 143 3.51 -2.51 9.75
N GLN A 144 4.00 -2.40 10.98
CA GLN A 144 5.32 -1.83 11.30
C GLN A 144 6.44 -2.86 11.06
N LYS A 145 6.73 -3.11 9.78
CA LYS A 145 7.68 -4.16 9.32
C LYS A 145 9.07 -3.99 9.91
N LYS A 146 9.54 -2.76 10.09
CA LYS A 146 10.85 -2.49 10.67
C LYS A 146 10.93 -2.91 12.13
N ILE A 147 9.93 -2.51 12.93
CA ILE A 147 9.85 -2.87 14.35
C ILE A 147 9.65 -4.37 14.53
N PHE A 148 8.78 -4.98 13.70
CA PHE A 148 8.61 -6.44 13.69
C PHE A 148 9.95 -7.17 13.46
N ASN A 149 10.75 -6.73 12.48
CA ASN A 149 12.06 -7.30 12.19
C ASN A 149 13.07 -7.03 13.32
N LEU A 150 13.01 -5.85 13.94
CA LEU A 150 13.85 -5.50 15.09
C LEU A 150 13.59 -6.46 16.27
N VAL A 151 12.33 -6.66 16.62
CA VAL A 151 11.93 -7.60 17.71
C VAL A 151 12.26 -9.04 17.33
N LYS A 152 12.07 -9.42 16.05
CA LYS A 152 12.42 -10.76 15.53
C LYS A 152 13.90 -11.09 15.70
N GLN A 153 14.80 -10.12 15.63
CA GLN A 153 16.23 -10.32 15.84
C GLN A 153 16.57 -10.60 17.32
N GLN A 154 15.70 -10.21 18.25
CA GLN A 154 15.86 -10.43 19.69
C GLN A 154 15.35 -11.82 20.07
N LYS A 155 16.24 -12.82 20.13
CA LYS A 155 15.89 -14.25 20.30
C LYS A 155 15.05 -14.55 21.54
N ILE A 156 15.35 -13.93 22.68
CA ILE A 156 14.71 -14.24 23.96
C ILE A 156 13.29 -13.65 24.02
N PRO A 157 13.06 -12.33 23.82
CA PRO A 157 11.72 -11.77 23.78
C PRO A 157 10.85 -12.47 22.72
N LEU A 158 11.37 -12.70 21.52
CA LEU A 158 10.63 -13.35 20.45
C LEU A 158 10.05 -14.71 20.85
N ALA A 159 10.83 -15.54 21.55
CA ALA A 159 10.40 -16.89 21.95
C ALA A 159 9.13 -16.87 22.83
N ARG A 160 8.92 -15.79 23.59
CA ARG A 160 7.74 -15.57 24.43
C ARG A 160 6.64 -14.86 23.66
N LEU A 161 6.96 -13.74 23.02
CA LEU A 161 5.99 -12.86 22.34
C LEU A 161 5.22 -13.55 21.21
N ARG A 162 5.87 -14.43 20.44
CA ARG A 162 5.22 -15.20 19.36
C ARG A 162 4.19 -16.22 19.82
N ARG A 163 4.03 -16.42 21.13
CA ARG A 163 3.07 -17.34 21.76
C ARG A 163 1.99 -16.61 22.53
N VAL A 164 2.00 -15.30 22.51
CA VAL A 164 0.96 -14.51 23.17
C VAL A 164 -0.37 -14.76 22.47
N ILE A 165 -1.42 -14.90 23.25
CA ILE A 165 -2.81 -14.99 22.83
C ILE A 165 -3.52 -13.85 23.52
N ASP A 166 -4.24 -13.03 22.76
CA ASP A 166 -4.96 -11.88 23.28
C ASP A 166 -6.25 -12.28 24.02
N LYS A 167 -6.96 -11.31 24.60
CA LYS A 167 -8.22 -11.55 25.34
C LYS A 167 -9.38 -12.04 24.49
N LYS A 168 -9.25 -12.05 23.14
CA LYS A 168 -10.23 -12.58 22.17
C LYS A 168 -9.81 -13.93 21.60
N GLY A 169 -8.79 -14.56 22.18
CA GLY A 169 -8.24 -15.81 21.66
C GLY A 169 -7.38 -15.66 20.40
N ASN A 170 -7.07 -14.42 19.96
CA ASN A 170 -6.29 -14.20 18.75
C ASN A 170 -4.80 -14.47 19.01
N THR A 171 -4.18 -15.23 18.11
CA THR A 171 -2.73 -15.37 18.00
C THR A 171 -2.14 -14.21 17.20
N LEU A 172 -0.81 -14.08 17.20
CA LEU A 172 -0.10 -13.10 16.39
C LEU A 172 -0.53 -13.12 14.90
N LEU A 173 -0.84 -14.30 14.35
CA LEU A 173 -1.25 -14.44 12.95
C LEU A 173 -2.68 -13.92 12.70
N HIS A 174 -3.59 -14.06 13.66
CA HIS A 174 -4.94 -13.48 13.55
C HIS A 174 -4.89 -11.96 13.43
N HIS A 175 -3.92 -11.30 14.06
CA HIS A 175 -3.77 -9.85 13.97
C HIS A 175 -3.38 -9.32 12.59
N VAL A 176 -2.91 -10.18 11.68
CA VAL A 176 -2.71 -9.80 10.27
C VAL A 176 -4.04 -9.54 9.56
N ALA A 177 -5.13 -10.15 10.01
CA ALA A 177 -6.47 -9.94 9.47
C ALA A 177 -7.09 -8.58 9.86
N ASP A 178 -6.47 -7.82 10.76
CA ASP A 178 -6.96 -6.50 11.16
C ASP A 178 -6.91 -5.51 9.99
N MET A 179 -8.10 -5.07 9.56
CA MET A 179 -8.28 -4.08 8.50
C MET A 179 -8.67 -2.70 9.04
N GLU A 180 -9.03 -2.58 10.32
CA GLU A 180 -9.39 -1.30 10.94
C GLU A 180 -8.19 -0.35 10.97
N HIS A 181 -7.00 -0.88 11.25
CA HIS A 181 -5.77 -0.10 11.31
C HIS A 181 -4.97 -0.11 9.99
N TYR A 182 -5.52 -0.71 8.93
CA TYR A 182 -4.88 -0.76 7.62
C TYR A 182 -4.89 0.61 6.94
N ARG A 183 -3.73 1.19 6.73
CA ARG A 183 -3.56 2.53 6.12
C ARG A 183 -3.36 2.50 4.60
N GLY A 184 -3.69 1.36 3.97
CA GLY A 184 -3.71 1.27 2.51
C GLY A 184 -2.36 1.05 1.87
N GLY A 185 -1.54 0.14 2.25
CA GLY A 185 -0.32 -0.34 1.58
C GLY A 185 0.60 0.69 0.88
N THR A 186 1.86 0.36 0.71
CA THR A 186 2.85 1.27 0.07
C THR A 186 2.90 1.11 -1.46
N LYS A 187 2.30 0.05 -1.99
CA LYS A 187 2.38 -0.32 -3.40
C LYS A 187 1.29 0.34 -4.24
N PRO A 188 1.57 0.70 -5.50
CA PRO A 188 0.56 1.21 -6.42
C PRO A 188 -0.37 0.09 -6.90
N GLY A 189 -1.66 0.39 -6.95
CA GLY A 189 -2.69 -0.51 -7.46
C GLY A 189 -3.15 -1.59 -6.48
N PRO A 190 -4.44 -2.00 -6.59
CA PRO A 190 -5.08 -2.91 -5.65
C PRO A 190 -4.42 -4.30 -5.60
N ALA A 191 -3.99 -4.84 -6.74
CA ALA A 191 -3.37 -6.15 -6.81
C ALA A 191 -2.03 -6.23 -6.06
N LEU A 192 -1.19 -5.19 -6.15
CA LEU A 192 0.07 -5.14 -5.41
C LEU A 192 -0.12 -4.88 -3.93
N LYS A 193 -1.18 -4.16 -3.54
CA LYS A 193 -1.54 -3.98 -2.13
C LYS A 193 -1.98 -5.30 -1.51
N LEU A 194 -2.83 -6.07 -2.19
CA LEU A 194 -3.22 -7.41 -1.74
C LEU A 194 -2.01 -8.36 -1.67
N GLN A 195 -1.12 -8.30 -2.65
CA GLN A 195 0.13 -9.06 -2.62
C GLN A 195 0.99 -8.68 -1.40
N GLU A 196 1.05 -7.40 -1.03
CA GLU A 196 1.79 -6.93 0.15
C GLU A 196 1.21 -7.50 1.46
N GLU A 197 -0.12 -7.60 1.57
CA GLU A 197 -0.79 -8.21 2.73
C GLU A 197 -0.57 -9.73 2.79
N LEU A 198 -0.63 -10.42 1.66
CA LEU A 198 -0.31 -11.86 1.60
C LEU A 198 1.15 -12.14 1.99
N GLN A 199 2.09 -11.31 1.54
CA GLN A 199 3.50 -11.41 1.94
C GLN A 199 3.66 -11.14 3.43
N TRP A 200 2.88 -10.21 3.98
CA TRP A 200 2.89 -9.91 5.40
C TRP A 200 2.37 -11.09 6.22
N PHE A 201 1.28 -11.71 5.79
CA PHE A 201 0.74 -12.93 6.40
C PHE A 201 1.80 -14.05 6.43
N GLU A 202 2.43 -14.35 5.31
CA GLU A 202 3.50 -15.36 5.23
C GLU A 202 4.71 -15.03 6.11
N GLN A 203 5.12 -13.75 6.19
CA GLN A 203 6.22 -13.34 7.06
C GLN A 203 5.93 -13.55 8.54
N VAL A 204 4.70 -13.28 8.98
CA VAL A 204 4.25 -13.49 10.35
C VAL A 204 4.09 -14.98 10.65
N GLU A 205 3.52 -15.75 9.71
CA GLU A 205 3.37 -17.21 9.83
C GLU A 205 4.71 -17.91 10.08
N LYS A 206 5.77 -17.51 9.39
CA LYS A 206 7.13 -18.07 9.58
C LYS A 206 7.73 -17.82 10.97
N VAL A 207 7.18 -16.91 11.73
CA VAL A 207 7.67 -16.57 13.08
C VAL A 207 6.97 -17.35 14.18
N ILE A 208 5.69 -17.66 14.00
CA ILE A 208 4.90 -18.39 15.01
C ILE A 208 5.19 -19.89 14.98
N PRO A 209 5.00 -20.61 16.10
CA PRO A 209 5.07 -22.06 16.09
C PRO A 209 3.96 -22.68 15.22
N SER A 210 4.25 -23.79 14.54
CA SER A 210 3.31 -24.42 13.58
C SER A 210 1.94 -24.77 14.19
N HIS A 211 1.90 -25.18 15.45
CA HIS A 211 0.64 -25.50 16.13
C HIS A 211 -0.22 -24.27 16.47
N TYR A 212 0.34 -23.02 16.39
CA TYR A 212 -0.43 -21.79 16.57
C TYR A 212 -1.13 -21.35 15.27
N VAL A 213 -0.70 -21.84 14.11
CA VAL A 213 -1.31 -21.50 12.80
C VAL A 213 -2.75 -21.98 12.70
N THR A 214 -3.04 -23.15 13.29
CA THR A 214 -4.36 -23.80 13.23
C THR A 214 -5.25 -23.49 14.45
N LEU A 215 -4.78 -22.71 15.41
CA LEU A 215 -5.59 -22.31 16.56
C LEU A 215 -6.78 -21.45 16.10
N ARG A 216 -7.91 -21.67 16.78
CA ARG A 216 -9.12 -20.89 16.57
C ARG A 216 -9.24 -19.84 17.68
N ASN A 217 -9.68 -18.64 17.31
CA ASN A 217 -9.99 -17.58 18.27
C ASN A 217 -11.39 -17.82 18.92
N ASP A 218 -11.82 -16.89 19.78
CA ASP A 218 -13.12 -16.98 20.47
C ASP A 218 -14.33 -16.96 19.51
N GLU A 219 -14.14 -16.47 18.26
CA GLU A 219 -15.15 -16.54 17.20
C GLU A 219 -15.16 -17.91 16.48
N GLY A 220 -14.29 -18.83 16.89
CA GLY A 220 -14.15 -20.14 16.25
C GLY A 220 -13.42 -20.13 14.90
N LYS A 221 -12.79 -19.02 14.51
CA LYS A 221 -12.10 -18.84 13.23
C LYS A 221 -10.58 -19.06 13.39
N THR A 222 -9.97 -19.69 12.39
CA THR A 222 -8.51 -19.69 12.24
C THR A 222 -8.03 -18.37 11.65
N ALA A 223 -6.74 -18.08 11.75
CA ALA A 223 -6.15 -16.87 11.19
C ALA A 223 -6.33 -16.77 9.67
N ASP A 224 -6.25 -17.90 8.95
CA ASP A 224 -6.46 -17.95 7.50
C ASP A 224 -7.93 -17.68 7.11
N GLU A 225 -8.89 -18.26 7.85
CA GLU A 225 -10.32 -18.00 7.65
C GLU A 225 -10.64 -16.51 7.90
N LEU A 226 -10.12 -15.95 8.99
CA LEU A 226 -10.32 -14.53 9.34
C LEU A 226 -9.66 -13.60 8.31
N PHE A 227 -8.46 -13.92 7.85
CA PHE A 227 -7.76 -13.15 6.81
C PHE A 227 -8.53 -13.13 5.50
N LYS A 228 -9.01 -14.29 5.04
CA LYS A 228 -9.81 -14.40 3.82
C LYS A 228 -11.08 -13.54 3.89
N GLU A 229 -11.78 -13.61 5.02
CA GLU A 229 -13.02 -12.85 5.24
C GLU A 229 -12.76 -11.34 5.26
N SER A 230 -11.77 -10.90 6.03
CA SER A 230 -11.46 -9.47 6.18
C SER A 230 -10.93 -8.81 4.90
N HIS A 231 -10.31 -9.59 4.00
CA HIS A 231 -9.72 -9.10 2.75
C HIS A 231 -10.58 -9.33 1.50
N LEU A 232 -11.86 -9.75 1.65
CA LEU A 232 -12.76 -10.01 0.52
C LEU A 232 -12.94 -8.81 -0.40
N ASP A 233 -13.12 -7.63 0.14
CA ASP A 233 -13.32 -6.42 -0.68
C ASP A 233 -12.01 -5.99 -1.37
N GLN A 234 -10.89 -6.16 -0.69
CA GLN A 234 -9.57 -5.93 -1.28
C GLN A 234 -9.30 -6.93 -2.43
N LEU A 235 -9.71 -8.18 -2.27
CA LEU A 235 -9.63 -9.21 -3.31
C LEU A 235 -10.49 -8.84 -4.52
N LYS A 236 -11.76 -8.44 -4.33
CA LYS A 236 -12.65 -8.02 -5.42
C LYS A 236 -12.07 -6.83 -6.19
N ASN A 237 -11.57 -5.82 -5.47
CA ASN A 237 -10.94 -4.65 -6.09
C ASN A 237 -9.68 -5.04 -6.89
N ALA A 238 -8.88 -5.96 -6.37
CA ALA A 238 -7.70 -6.47 -7.06
C ALA A 238 -8.06 -7.27 -8.32
N GLN A 239 -9.10 -8.11 -8.26
CA GLN A 239 -9.61 -8.88 -9.40
C GLN A 239 -10.11 -7.94 -10.51
N THR A 240 -10.94 -6.96 -10.18
CA THR A 240 -11.47 -5.98 -11.14
C THR A 240 -10.33 -5.21 -11.80
N TRP A 241 -9.41 -4.69 -10.99
CA TRP A 241 -8.27 -3.93 -11.51
C TRP A 241 -7.38 -4.77 -12.45
N ILE A 242 -7.09 -6.04 -12.11
CA ILE A 242 -6.30 -6.91 -13.01
C ILE A 242 -7.05 -7.16 -14.31
N LYS A 243 -8.35 -7.47 -14.26
CA LYS A 243 -9.16 -7.72 -15.47
C LYS A 243 -9.17 -6.52 -16.40
N GLU A 244 -9.47 -5.34 -15.88
CA GLU A 244 -9.51 -4.08 -16.66
C GLU A 244 -8.14 -3.73 -17.25
N THR A 245 -7.08 -3.82 -16.43
CA THR A 245 -5.72 -3.54 -16.88
C THR A 245 -5.27 -4.53 -17.95
N THR A 246 -5.52 -5.81 -17.75
CA THR A 246 -5.15 -6.88 -18.68
C THR A 246 -5.92 -6.75 -20.00
N GLN A 247 -7.21 -6.43 -19.96
CA GLN A 247 -8.02 -6.21 -21.16
C GLN A 247 -7.52 -5.00 -21.95
N SER A 248 -7.24 -3.90 -21.29
CA SER A 248 -6.70 -2.70 -21.93
C SER A 248 -5.34 -2.97 -22.58
N CYS A 249 -4.45 -3.65 -21.87
CA CYS A 249 -3.11 -3.97 -22.38
C CYS A 249 -3.15 -5.01 -23.50
N SER A 250 -4.07 -5.98 -23.47
CA SER A 250 -4.25 -6.95 -24.57
C SER A 250 -4.74 -6.25 -25.84
N THR A 251 -5.63 -5.27 -25.73
CA THR A 251 -6.09 -4.46 -26.86
C THR A 251 -4.92 -3.68 -27.48
N VAL A 252 -4.08 -3.04 -26.65
CA VAL A 252 -2.89 -2.32 -27.15
C VAL A 252 -1.91 -3.30 -27.81
N ALA A 253 -1.66 -4.47 -27.22
CA ALA A 253 -0.78 -5.47 -27.81
C ALA A 253 -1.30 -5.95 -29.17
N ALA A 254 -2.61 -6.18 -29.31
CA ALA A 254 -3.24 -6.54 -30.59
C ALA A 254 -3.12 -5.41 -31.63
N LEU A 255 -3.33 -4.14 -31.24
CA LEU A 255 -3.16 -3.00 -32.14
C LEU A 255 -1.71 -2.88 -32.62
N VAL A 256 -0.72 -3.02 -31.73
CA VAL A 256 0.70 -3.00 -32.10
C VAL A 256 0.98 -4.15 -33.09
N ALA A 257 0.53 -5.36 -32.79
CA ALA A 257 0.72 -6.51 -33.67
C ALA A 257 0.12 -6.28 -35.06
N THR A 258 -1.08 -5.72 -35.16
CA THR A 258 -1.72 -5.44 -36.46
C THR A 258 -1.00 -4.37 -37.26
N VAL A 259 -0.53 -3.29 -36.60
CA VAL A 259 0.22 -2.22 -37.27
C VAL A 259 1.56 -2.75 -37.79
N VAL A 260 2.29 -3.48 -36.97
CA VAL A 260 3.58 -4.07 -37.33
C VAL A 260 3.43 -5.10 -38.44
N PHE A 261 2.39 -5.95 -38.37
CA PHE A 261 2.07 -6.89 -39.42
C PHE A 261 1.79 -6.18 -40.78
N ALA A 262 1.02 -5.07 -40.75
CA ALA A 262 0.78 -4.27 -41.94
C ALA A 262 2.08 -3.63 -42.47
N ALA A 263 2.98 -3.15 -41.60
CA ALA A 263 4.26 -2.58 -41.96
C ALA A 263 5.18 -3.57 -42.70
N ALA A 264 5.12 -4.86 -42.30
CA ALA A 264 5.89 -5.93 -42.97
C ALA A 264 5.52 -6.08 -44.46
N TYR A 265 4.28 -5.78 -44.85
CA TYR A 265 3.81 -5.83 -46.26
C TYR A 265 4.00 -4.50 -47.01
N THR A 266 4.11 -3.38 -46.29
CA THR A 266 4.32 -2.06 -46.91
C THR A 266 5.78 -1.63 -46.74
N VAL A 267 6.65 -2.22 -47.59
CA VAL A 267 8.10 -2.01 -47.53
C VAL A 267 8.46 -0.53 -47.72
N PRO A 268 9.21 0.11 -46.81
CA PRO A 268 9.64 1.49 -46.96
C PRO A 268 10.48 1.70 -48.23
N GLY A 269 10.12 2.73 -49.02
CA GLY A 269 10.83 3.04 -50.27
C GLY A 269 10.46 2.20 -51.50
N GLY A 270 9.44 1.30 -51.34
CA GLY A 270 8.91 0.51 -52.45
C GLY A 270 9.82 -0.64 -52.91
N SER A 271 9.33 -1.38 -53.91
CA SER A 271 10.04 -2.52 -54.49
C SER A 271 10.32 -2.27 -55.98
N ASP A 272 11.38 -2.86 -56.47
CA ASP A 272 11.75 -2.88 -57.86
C ASP A 272 10.78 -3.77 -58.70
N LYS A 273 10.93 -3.82 -60.02
CA LYS A 273 10.13 -4.64 -60.95
C LYS A 273 10.16 -6.15 -60.67
N ASN A 274 11.20 -6.62 -59.95
CA ASN A 274 11.38 -8.00 -59.53
C ASN A 274 10.81 -8.28 -58.16
N GLY A 275 10.17 -7.30 -57.49
CA GLY A 275 9.64 -7.42 -56.12
C GLY A 275 10.66 -7.32 -55.01
N THR A 276 11.93 -6.98 -55.36
CA THR A 276 12.98 -6.75 -54.31
C THR A 276 12.91 -5.33 -53.75
N PRO A 277 13.04 -5.16 -52.41
CA PRO A 277 13.04 -3.84 -51.81
C PRO A 277 14.18 -2.96 -52.36
N ASN A 278 13.89 -1.71 -52.75
CA ASN A 278 14.85 -0.78 -53.33
C ASN A 278 16.04 -0.47 -52.38
N PHE A 279 15.84 -0.55 -51.06
CA PHE A 279 16.84 -0.23 -50.02
C PHE A 279 17.38 -1.45 -49.26
N ILE A 280 17.33 -2.66 -49.86
CA ILE A 280 17.71 -3.93 -49.19
C ILE A 280 19.15 -3.90 -48.64
N ASN A 281 20.06 -3.19 -49.28
CA ASN A 281 21.45 -3.06 -48.89
C ASN A 281 21.71 -1.92 -47.87
N SER A 282 20.66 -1.18 -47.50
CA SER A 282 20.78 -0.08 -46.54
C SER A 282 20.84 -0.63 -45.11
N PRO A 283 21.75 -0.14 -44.24
CA PRO A 283 21.76 -0.50 -42.83
C PRO A 283 20.45 -0.16 -42.10
N TYR A 284 19.78 0.91 -42.53
CA TYR A 284 18.49 1.32 -41.98
C TYR A 284 17.38 0.34 -42.32
N PHE A 285 17.44 -0.31 -43.50
CA PHE A 285 16.49 -1.34 -43.90
C PHE A 285 16.66 -2.61 -43.01
N LEU A 286 17.89 -2.99 -42.67
CA LEU A 286 18.16 -4.07 -41.76
C LEU A 286 17.59 -3.76 -40.36
N VAL A 287 17.82 -2.54 -39.84
CA VAL A 287 17.26 -2.11 -38.55
C VAL A 287 15.75 -2.13 -38.59
N PHE A 288 15.11 -1.63 -39.65
CA PHE A 288 13.66 -1.70 -39.86
C PHE A 288 13.15 -3.15 -39.75
N THR A 289 13.69 -4.06 -40.57
CA THR A 289 13.21 -5.45 -40.64
C THR A 289 13.40 -6.19 -39.33
N VAL A 290 14.57 -6.07 -38.69
CA VAL A 290 14.85 -6.73 -37.41
C VAL A 290 13.94 -6.18 -36.30
N SER A 291 13.79 -4.87 -36.22
CA SER A 291 12.93 -4.24 -35.22
C SER A 291 11.45 -4.60 -35.41
N ASP A 292 11.01 -4.71 -36.66
CA ASP A 292 9.65 -5.08 -37.01
C ASP A 292 9.33 -6.52 -36.59
N VAL A 293 10.18 -7.48 -36.92
CA VAL A 293 10.04 -8.88 -36.52
C VAL A 293 10.05 -9.03 -34.99
N LEU A 294 10.97 -8.35 -34.31
CA LEU A 294 11.05 -8.37 -32.86
C LEU A 294 9.80 -7.75 -32.19
N SER A 295 9.28 -6.67 -32.78
CA SER A 295 8.07 -6.05 -32.31
C SER A 295 6.86 -6.95 -32.45
N LEU A 296 6.71 -7.60 -33.63
CA LEU A 296 5.62 -8.54 -33.88
C LEU A 296 5.68 -9.73 -32.91
N ALA A 297 6.84 -10.36 -32.75
CA ALA A 297 7.02 -11.47 -31.85
C ALA A 297 6.70 -11.08 -30.38
N SER A 298 7.16 -9.92 -29.97
CA SER A 298 6.96 -9.42 -28.60
C SER A 298 5.51 -9.04 -28.32
N SER A 299 4.84 -8.37 -29.28
CA SER A 299 3.43 -7.98 -29.13
C SER A 299 2.50 -9.20 -29.08
N LEU A 300 2.74 -10.21 -29.93
CA LEU A 300 2.00 -11.47 -29.90
C LEU A 300 2.25 -12.23 -28.59
N THR A 301 3.50 -12.30 -28.12
CA THR A 301 3.83 -12.93 -26.83
C THR A 301 3.12 -12.22 -25.69
N SER A 302 3.15 -10.89 -25.66
CA SER A 302 2.44 -10.08 -24.68
C SER A 302 0.93 -10.35 -24.70
N LEU A 303 0.33 -10.42 -25.89
CA LEU A 303 -1.08 -10.72 -26.08
C LEU A 303 -1.45 -12.10 -25.49
N VAL A 304 -0.67 -13.13 -25.79
CA VAL A 304 -0.89 -14.49 -25.26
C VAL A 304 -0.79 -14.51 -23.73
N VAL A 305 0.19 -13.79 -23.16
CA VAL A 305 0.32 -13.67 -21.70
C VAL A 305 -0.90 -12.99 -21.09
N PHE A 306 -1.39 -11.89 -21.66
CA PHE A 306 -2.57 -11.21 -21.16
C PHE A 306 -3.84 -12.06 -21.32
N LEU A 307 -4.01 -12.78 -22.40
CA LEU A 307 -5.13 -13.72 -22.57
C LEU A 307 -5.05 -14.85 -21.55
N SER A 308 -3.85 -15.39 -21.28
CA SER A 308 -3.64 -16.38 -20.21
C SER A 308 -3.98 -15.82 -18.82
N LEU A 309 -3.75 -14.54 -18.59
CA LEU A 309 -4.15 -13.85 -17.35
C LEU A 309 -5.67 -13.76 -17.22
N LEU A 310 -6.38 -13.38 -18.29
CA LEU A 310 -7.84 -13.26 -18.29
C LEU A 310 -8.55 -14.60 -18.02
N THR A 311 -7.92 -15.71 -18.39
CA THR A 311 -8.44 -17.08 -18.17
C THR A 311 -7.94 -17.72 -16.88
N SER A 312 -7.07 -17.04 -16.12
CA SER A 312 -6.53 -17.57 -14.85
C SER A 312 -7.59 -17.52 -13.75
N PRO A 313 -7.58 -18.47 -12.79
CA PRO A 313 -8.38 -18.34 -11.58
C PRO A 313 -7.88 -17.14 -10.77
N PHE A 314 -8.83 -16.32 -10.30
CA PHE A 314 -8.51 -15.13 -9.48
C PHE A 314 -8.71 -15.44 -8.00
N GLU A 315 -8.13 -16.55 -7.53
CA GLU A 315 -8.15 -16.92 -6.12
C GLU A 315 -7.14 -16.09 -5.32
N LEU A 316 -7.39 -15.95 -4.02
CA LEU A 316 -6.55 -15.13 -3.12
C LEU A 316 -5.07 -15.57 -3.18
N GLN A 317 -4.81 -16.88 -3.21
CA GLN A 317 -3.45 -17.44 -3.22
C GLN A 317 -2.68 -17.11 -4.51
N GLU A 318 -3.38 -17.01 -5.66
CA GLU A 318 -2.76 -16.66 -6.93
C GLU A 318 -2.19 -15.23 -6.96
N PHE A 319 -2.74 -14.34 -6.14
CA PHE A 319 -2.23 -12.96 -6.00
C PHE A 319 -0.88 -12.88 -5.31
N HIS A 320 -0.45 -13.95 -4.62
CA HIS A 320 0.84 -13.96 -3.94
C HIS A 320 2.02 -13.91 -4.93
N ILE A 321 2.05 -14.81 -5.93
CA ILE A 321 3.18 -14.92 -6.86
C ILE A 321 2.72 -14.99 -8.32
N SER A 322 1.73 -15.83 -8.65
CA SER A 322 1.39 -16.24 -10.01
C SER A 322 0.89 -15.07 -10.86
N LEU A 323 -0.17 -14.40 -10.42
CA LEU A 323 -0.79 -13.30 -11.17
C LEU A 323 0.14 -12.08 -11.34
N PRO A 324 0.79 -11.56 -10.30
CA PRO A 324 1.72 -10.43 -10.47
C PRO A 324 2.90 -10.76 -11.37
N ARG A 325 3.40 -11.99 -11.33
CA ARG A 325 4.50 -12.44 -12.19
C ARG A 325 4.07 -12.49 -13.67
N LYS A 326 2.93 -13.09 -13.98
CA LYS A 326 2.38 -13.11 -15.34
C LYS A 326 2.14 -11.69 -15.87
N LEU A 327 1.58 -10.82 -15.03
CA LEU A 327 1.32 -9.43 -15.40
C LEU A 327 2.63 -8.67 -15.69
N LEU A 328 3.69 -8.89 -14.90
CA LEU A 328 5.01 -8.32 -15.12
C LEU A 328 5.59 -8.77 -16.48
N PHE A 329 5.48 -10.07 -16.80
CA PHE A 329 5.92 -10.60 -18.10
C PHE A 329 5.16 -9.95 -19.26
N GLY A 330 3.84 -9.86 -19.16
CA GLY A 330 3.00 -9.20 -20.18
C GLY A 330 3.42 -7.76 -20.42
N PHE A 331 3.61 -6.98 -19.36
CA PHE A 331 4.09 -5.60 -19.46
C PHE A 331 5.49 -5.50 -20.07
N THR A 332 6.41 -6.39 -19.70
CA THR A 332 7.78 -6.39 -20.22
C THR A 332 7.79 -6.58 -21.73
N PHE A 333 7.06 -7.56 -22.24
CA PHE A 333 6.97 -7.81 -23.67
C PHE A 333 6.21 -6.71 -24.43
N LEU A 334 5.15 -6.17 -23.83
CA LEU A 334 4.44 -5.02 -24.41
C LEU A 334 5.36 -3.79 -24.53
N PHE A 335 6.10 -3.50 -23.48
CA PHE A 335 7.03 -2.39 -23.45
C PHE A 335 8.13 -2.54 -24.51
N PHE A 336 8.69 -3.75 -24.61
CA PHE A 336 9.69 -4.06 -25.61
C PHE A 336 9.12 -3.97 -27.03
N ALA A 337 7.89 -4.44 -27.27
CA ALA A 337 7.21 -4.33 -28.54
C ALA A 337 7.04 -2.85 -28.98
N VAL A 338 6.59 -1.98 -28.06
CA VAL A 338 6.43 -0.54 -28.34
C VAL A 338 7.76 0.12 -28.69
N ILE A 339 8.83 -0.18 -27.95
CA ILE A 339 10.17 0.36 -28.23
C ILE A 339 10.66 -0.07 -29.62
N THR A 340 10.54 -1.36 -29.92
CA THR A 340 10.97 -1.91 -31.23
C THR A 340 10.13 -1.41 -32.39
N THR A 341 8.81 -1.20 -32.21
CA THR A 341 7.94 -0.55 -33.21
C THR A 341 8.42 0.88 -33.51
N MET A 342 8.81 1.62 -32.48
CA MET A 342 9.31 3.00 -32.68
C MET A 342 10.68 3.04 -33.35
N LEU A 343 11.56 2.05 -33.08
CA LEU A 343 12.81 1.90 -33.81
C LEU A 343 12.55 1.61 -35.29
N SER A 344 11.61 0.70 -35.58
CA SER A 344 11.17 0.40 -36.94
C SER A 344 10.63 1.63 -37.64
N PHE A 345 9.76 2.41 -36.97
CA PHE A 345 9.25 3.68 -37.52
C PHE A 345 10.35 4.72 -37.73
N GLY A 346 11.28 4.87 -36.79
CA GLY A 346 12.44 5.77 -36.95
C GLY A 346 13.32 5.38 -38.13
N ALA A 347 13.59 4.09 -38.32
CA ALA A 347 14.34 3.55 -39.46
C ALA A 347 13.60 3.86 -40.80
N THR A 348 12.28 3.68 -40.82
CA THR A 348 11.43 4.01 -41.97
C THR A 348 11.54 5.50 -42.36
N ILE A 349 11.49 6.39 -41.37
CA ILE A 349 11.67 7.84 -41.60
C ILE A 349 13.05 8.11 -42.20
N LEU A 350 14.11 7.48 -41.70
CA LEU A 350 15.48 7.66 -42.21
C LEU A 350 15.64 7.13 -43.62
N ILE A 351 14.94 6.05 -43.99
CA ILE A 351 14.92 5.54 -45.38
C ILE A 351 14.20 6.51 -46.32
N LEU A 352 13.05 7.06 -45.92
CA LEU A 352 12.23 7.94 -46.76
C LEU A 352 12.82 9.33 -46.92
N ILE A 353 13.46 9.87 -45.85
CA ILE A 353 14.09 11.17 -45.84
C ILE A 353 15.56 11.05 -46.22
N GLN A 354 15.84 10.72 -47.44
CA GLN A 354 17.16 10.80 -48.05
C GLN A 354 17.50 12.27 -48.39
N SER A 355 17.14 13.21 -47.52
CA SER A 355 17.23 14.64 -47.72
C SER A 355 18.57 15.17 -47.21
N GLU A 356 19.13 16.08 -47.98
CA GLU A 356 20.38 16.82 -47.69
C GLU A 356 20.33 17.67 -46.39
N LYS A 357 19.13 17.81 -45.77
CA LYS A 357 18.93 18.64 -44.55
C LYS A 357 18.96 17.83 -43.29
N LYS A 358 20.12 17.64 -42.72
CA LYS A 358 20.35 16.93 -41.40
C LYS A 358 19.44 17.42 -40.27
N LEU A 359 19.06 18.70 -40.26
CA LEU A 359 18.23 19.30 -39.22
C LEU A 359 16.79 18.80 -39.29
N THR A 360 16.21 18.62 -40.48
CA THR A 360 14.86 18.10 -40.68
C THR A 360 14.77 16.64 -40.20
N THR A 361 15.78 15.84 -40.53
CA THR A 361 15.88 14.44 -40.11
C THR A 361 15.97 14.32 -38.58
N LEU A 362 16.76 15.19 -37.94
CA LEU A 362 16.91 15.23 -36.47
C LEU A 362 15.57 15.59 -35.80
N LEU A 363 14.86 16.65 -36.27
CA LEU A 363 13.58 17.05 -35.69
C LEU A 363 12.51 15.96 -35.81
N LEU A 364 12.43 15.30 -36.98
CA LEU A 364 11.47 14.19 -37.20
C LEU A 364 11.81 12.98 -36.33
N SER A 365 13.09 12.65 -36.15
CA SER A 365 13.50 11.59 -35.25
C SER A 365 13.12 11.88 -33.78
N ILE A 366 13.36 13.12 -33.33
CA ILE A 366 12.97 13.53 -31.97
C ILE A 366 11.44 13.43 -31.80
N ALA A 367 10.66 13.93 -32.79
CA ALA A 367 9.20 13.85 -32.74
C ALA A 367 8.69 12.40 -32.73
N ALA A 368 9.35 11.48 -33.44
CA ALA A 368 9.00 10.06 -33.46
C ALA A 368 9.25 9.36 -32.09
N PHE A 369 10.33 9.74 -31.40
CA PHE A 369 10.68 9.13 -30.11
C PHE A 369 9.98 9.76 -28.90
N LEU A 370 9.39 10.96 -29.04
CA LEU A 370 8.71 11.66 -27.95
C LEU A 370 7.60 10.82 -27.28
N PRO A 371 6.66 10.18 -28.02
CA PRO A 371 5.59 9.38 -27.40
C PRO A 371 6.14 8.20 -26.59
N VAL A 372 7.24 7.58 -27.04
CA VAL A 372 7.89 6.48 -26.29
C VAL A 372 8.46 6.96 -24.98
N LEU A 373 9.13 8.12 -24.99
CA LEU A 373 9.70 8.70 -23.79
C LEU A 373 8.60 8.99 -22.75
N VAL A 374 7.48 9.59 -23.20
CA VAL A 374 6.32 9.86 -22.33
C VAL A 374 5.74 8.56 -21.79
N PHE A 375 5.51 7.56 -22.62
CA PHE A 375 5.02 6.26 -22.21
C PHE A 375 5.96 5.58 -21.21
N ALA A 376 7.27 5.60 -21.48
CA ALA A 376 8.29 5.03 -20.60
C ALA A 376 8.25 5.70 -19.21
N ILE A 377 8.22 7.03 -19.14
CA ILE A 377 8.19 7.76 -17.87
C ILE A 377 6.91 7.43 -17.08
N MET A 378 5.76 7.42 -17.74
CA MET A 378 4.47 7.16 -17.10
C MET A 378 4.36 5.73 -16.57
N GLN A 379 4.86 4.73 -17.31
CA GLN A 379 4.77 3.33 -16.92
C GLN A 379 5.93 2.83 -16.07
N PHE A 380 7.06 3.54 -16.06
CA PHE A 380 8.27 3.12 -15.35
C PHE A 380 8.04 2.90 -13.85
N ARG A 381 7.28 3.79 -13.20
CA ARG A 381 6.97 3.67 -11.77
C ARG A 381 6.20 2.39 -11.44
N LEU A 382 5.21 2.04 -12.27
CA LEU A 382 4.43 0.81 -12.11
C LEU A 382 5.32 -0.41 -12.34
N TYR A 383 6.11 -0.41 -13.41
CA TYR A 383 7.03 -1.47 -13.77
C TYR A 383 8.05 -1.75 -12.66
N VAL A 384 8.72 -0.72 -12.13
CA VAL A 384 9.70 -0.84 -11.05
C VAL A 384 9.05 -1.39 -9.77
N SER A 385 7.82 -0.98 -9.46
CA SER A 385 7.08 -1.50 -8.30
C SER A 385 6.77 -2.99 -8.43
N PHE A 386 6.34 -3.45 -9.59
CA PHE A 386 6.12 -4.88 -9.87
C PHE A 386 7.42 -5.68 -9.83
N MET A 387 8.47 -5.16 -10.46
CA MET A 387 9.79 -5.78 -10.46
C MET A 387 10.33 -5.94 -9.04
N GLY A 388 10.31 -4.86 -8.24
CA GLY A 388 10.76 -4.88 -6.85
C GLY A 388 9.95 -5.83 -5.97
N SER A 389 8.64 -5.90 -6.17
CA SER A 389 7.78 -6.82 -5.44
C SER A 389 8.09 -8.28 -5.80
N THR A 390 8.25 -8.58 -7.08
CA THR A 390 8.56 -9.94 -7.55
C THR A 390 9.97 -10.37 -7.14
N TYR A 391 10.95 -9.47 -7.19
CA TYR A 391 12.32 -9.76 -6.75
C TYR A 391 12.39 -10.09 -5.24
N ASN A 392 11.67 -9.35 -4.41
CA ASN A 392 11.61 -9.61 -2.97
C ASN A 392 11.04 -11.00 -2.66
N ILE A 393 10.03 -11.46 -3.42
CA ILE A 393 9.46 -12.81 -3.27
C ILE A 393 10.51 -13.87 -3.60
N LEU A 394 11.20 -13.73 -4.73
CA LEU A 394 12.24 -14.68 -5.15
C LEU A 394 13.39 -14.78 -4.14
N LYS A 395 13.69 -13.68 -3.43
CA LYS A 395 14.71 -13.66 -2.37
C LYS A 395 14.22 -14.32 -1.08
N ILE A 396 12.93 -14.27 -0.78
CA ILE A 396 12.33 -14.89 0.42
C ILE A 396 12.15 -16.40 0.23
N THR A 397 11.95 -16.84 -1.01
CA THR A 397 11.72 -18.26 -1.37
C THR A 397 13.05 -19.05 -1.50
N ARG A 398 14.18 -18.35 -1.51
CA ARG A 398 15.54 -18.92 -1.48
C ARG A 398 16.12 -18.89 -0.06
#